data_ab2c1fbf26042d03728baffccc9b1bf5
#
_entry.id   ab2c1fbf26042d03728baffccc9b1bf5
#
_cell.length_a   1.000
_cell.length_b   1.000
_cell.length_c   1.000
_cell.angle_alpha   90.00
_cell.angle_beta   90.00
_cell.angle_gamma   90.00
#
_symmetry.space_group_name_H-M   'P 1'
#
loop_
_entity.id
_entity.type
_entity.pdbx_description
1 polymer ?
#
loop_
_entity_poly.entity_id
_entity_poly.type
_entity_poly.pdbx_seq_one_letter_code
_entity_poly.pdbx_strand_id
1 'polypeptide(L)'
;MSEQQDLRIAGISLDCPDPALLAAFYGKVLGGRTLWTKADSAGVEASGVVLIAQRVSDYVPPTWPGTSVVHLDLAAGLDLEASVAFAVASGAKKAAYQPDPRWYVLLDPAGHPFCITTMTP
;
A
#
# COMPACT_ATOMS: atom_id res chain seq x y z
N MET A 1 31.40 14.19 -20.91
CA MET A 1 29.94 14.31 -20.96
C MET A 1 29.34 12.99 -20.50
N SER A 2 28.43 13.05 -19.55
CA SER A 2 27.76 11.85 -19.08
C SER A 2 26.55 11.55 -19.95
N GLU A 3 26.28 10.29 -20.16
CA GLU A 3 25.08 9.87 -20.86
C GLU A 3 23.94 9.66 -19.88
N GLN A 4 22.80 10.21 -20.21
CA GLN A 4 21.59 10.01 -19.43
C GLN A 4 21.01 8.63 -19.78
N GLN A 5 20.85 7.78 -18.80
CA GLN A 5 20.13 6.52 -18.93
C GLN A 5 18.66 6.79 -18.62
N ASP A 6 17.75 6.23 -19.39
CA ASP A 6 16.31 6.45 -19.21
C ASP A 6 15.76 5.56 -18.10
N LEU A 7 16.23 5.81 -16.88
CA LEU A 7 15.74 5.09 -15.71
C LEU A 7 14.42 5.71 -15.23
N ARG A 8 13.48 4.87 -14.89
CA ARG A 8 12.19 5.29 -14.36
C ARG A 8 11.68 4.26 -13.37
N ILE A 9 10.79 4.69 -12.50
CA ILE A 9 10.19 3.77 -11.54
C ILE A 9 9.20 2.89 -12.29
N ALA A 10 9.48 1.58 -12.33
CA ALA A 10 8.61 0.62 -12.97
C ALA A 10 7.48 0.16 -12.03
N GLY A 11 7.75 0.14 -10.73
CA GLY A 11 6.76 -0.29 -9.74
C GLY A 11 7.30 -0.21 -8.34
N ILE A 12 6.42 -0.47 -7.38
CA ILE A 12 6.75 -0.56 -5.97
C ILE A 12 6.36 -1.95 -5.52
N SER A 13 7.32 -2.70 -4.98
CA SER A 13 7.09 -4.06 -4.51
C SER A 13 6.90 -4.07 -3.01
N LEU A 14 5.89 -4.80 -2.56
CA LEU A 14 5.57 -5.02 -1.15
C LEU A 14 5.66 -6.51 -0.87
N ASP A 15 6.50 -6.87 0.09
CA ASP A 15 6.63 -8.27 0.50
C ASP A 15 5.37 -8.72 1.25
N CYS A 16 4.98 -9.97 1.07
CA CYS A 16 3.76 -10.49 1.67
C CYS A 16 3.77 -12.02 1.70
N PRO A 17 2.88 -12.63 2.50
CA PRO A 17 2.69 -14.07 2.43
C PRO A 17 1.74 -14.50 1.31
N ASP A 18 0.81 -13.64 0.91
CA ASP A 18 -0.24 -13.97 -0.07
C ASP A 18 -0.39 -12.82 -1.07
N PRO A 19 0.26 -12.92 -2.24
CA PRO A 19 0.22 -11.84 -3.23
C PRO A 19 -1.19 -11.52 -3.76
N ALA A 20 -2.00 -12.54 -4.01
CA ALA A 20 -3.35 -12.31 -4.54
C ALA A 20 -4.20 -11.49 -3.56
N LEU A 21 -4.11 -11.80 -2.28
CA LEU A 21 -4.85 -11.08 -1.24
C LEU A 21 -4.40 -9.63 -1.14
N LEU A 22 -3.10 -9.40 -1.10
CA LEU A 22 -2.57 -8.04 -0.96
C LEU A 22 -2.88 -7.19 -2.20
N ALA A 23 -2.69 -7.73 -3.39
CA ALA A 23 -3.01 -7.02 -4.63
C ALA A 23 -4.51 -6.70 -4.73
N ALA A 24 -5.37 -7.64 -4.33
CA ALA A 24 -6.82 -7.43 -4.34
C ALA A 24 -7.22 -6.30 -3.39
N PHE A 25 -6.58 -6.22 -2.23
CA PHE A 25 -6.81 -5.13 -1.29
C PHE A 25 -6.52 -3.76 -1.92
N TYR A 26 -5.32 -3.58 -2.48
CA TYR A 26 -4.95 -2.31 -3.08
C TYR A 26 -5.75 -2.02 -4.35
N GLY A 27 -6.09 -3.03 -5.12
CA GLY A 27 -6.97 -2.87 -6.27
C GLY A 27 -8.32 -2.30 -5.87
N LYS A 28 -8.88 -2.78 -4.77
CA LYS A 28 -10.16 -2.29 -4.26
C LYS A 28 -10.05 -0.89 -3.68
N VAL A 29 -9.07 -0.66 -2.81
CA VAL A 29 -8.91 0.62 -2.11
C VAL A 29 -8.59 1.76 -3.07
N LEU A 30 -7.76 1.49 -4.08
CA LEU A 30 -7.30 2.51 -5.02
C LEU A 30 -8.11 2.55 -6.32
N GLY A 31 -9.10 1.68 -6.47
CA GLY A 31 -9.84 1.58 -7.73
C GLY A 31 -8.93 1.14 -8.87
N GLY A 32 -8.00 0.25 -8.57
CA GLY A 32 -6.97 -0.15 -9.50
C GLY A 32 -7.37 -1.30 -10.41
N ARG A 33 -6.48 -1.60 -11.35
CA ARG A 33 -6.65 -2.65 -12.33
C ARG A 33 -5.62 -3.74 -12.11
N THR A 34 -6.06 -4.98 -11.97
CA THR A 34 -5.16 -6.13 -11.85
C THR A 34 -4.42 -6.34 -13.18
N LEU A 35 -3.08 -6.40 -13.11
CA LEU A 35 -2.23 -6.65 -14.27
C LEU A 35 -1.88 -8.13 -14.41
N TRP A 36 -1.59 -8.81 -13.27
CA TRP A 36 -1.35 -10.25 -13.25
C TRP A 36 -1.57 -10.78 -11.84
N THR A 37 -1.83 -12.10 -11.78
CA THR A 37 -1.92 -12.83 -10.52
C THR A 37 -1.23 -14.18 -10.72
N LYS A 38 -0.13 -14.38 -10.01
CA LYS A 38 0.64 -15.61 -10.02
C LYS A 38 0.89 -16.05 -8.59
N ALA A 39 1.39 -17.27 -8.41
CA ALA A 39 1.64 -17.81 -7.07
C ALA A 39 2.67 -16.99 -6.30
N ASP A 40 3.69 -16.46 -6.97
CA ASP A 40 4.79 -15.73 -6.35
C ASP A 40 4.67 -14.21 -6.40
N SER A 41 3.76 -13.67 -7.22
CA SER A 41 3.55 -12.24 -7.30
C SER A 41 2.19 -11.90 -7.91
N ALA A 42 1.72 -10.70 -7.61
CA ALA A 42 0.53 -10.13 -8.25
C ALA A 42 0.75 -8.63 -8.41
N GLY A 43 0.28 -8.08 -9.51
CA GLY A 43 0.46 -6.68 -9.82
C GLY A 43 -0.85 -5.97 -10.04
N VAL A 44 -0.92 -4.74 -9.56
CA VAL A 44 -2.07 -3.86 -9.69
C VAL A 44 -1.58 -2.49 -10.14
N GLU A 45 -2.26 -1.89 -11.11
CA GLU A 45 -2.01 -0.50 -11.50
C GLU A 45 -3.08 0.40 -10.91
N ALA A 46 -2.66 1.46 -10.25
CA ALA A 46 -3.56 2.47 -9.73
C ALA A 46 -2.82 3.80 -9.61
N SER A 47 -3.50 4.88 -9.93
CA SER A 47 -2.94 6.25 -9.82
C SER A 47 -1.62 6.42 -10.58
N GLY A 48 -1.45 5.71 -11.70
CA GLY A 48 -0.23 5.77 -12.49
C GLY A 48 0.94 4.99 -11.90
N VAL A 49 0.72 4.20 -10.87
CA VAL A 49 1.75 3.43 -10.17
C VAL A 49 1.40 1.94 -10.27
N VAL A 50 2.41 1.11 -10.46
CA VAL A 50 2.25 -0.34 -10.36
C VAL A 50 2.69 -0.78 -8.98
N LEU A 51 1.76 -1.39 -8.23
CA LEU A 51 2.06 -2.02 -6.94
C LEU A 51 2.19 -3.52 -7.18
N ILE A 52 3.28 -4.09 -6.70
CA ILE A 52 3.59 -5.52 -6.90
C ILE A 52 3.62 -6.19 -5.54
N ALA A 53 2.70 -7.11 -5.32
CA ALA A 53 2.72 -7.96 -4.14
C ALA A 53 3.68 -9.12 -4.41
N GLN A 54 4.73 -9.22 -3.62
CA GLN A 54 5.81 -10.19 -3.83
C GLN A 54 5.79 -11.20 -2.69
N ARG A 55 5.63 -12.47 -3.02
CA ARG A 55 5.63 -13.52 -2.00
C ARG A 55 7.03 -13.70 -1.43
N VAL A 56 7.12 -13.75 -0.11
CA VAL A 56 8.34 -14.01 0.63
C VAL A 56 8.08 -15.18 1.56
N SER A 57 8.94 -16.22 1.49
CA SER A 57 8.89 -17.34 2.43
C SER A 57 9.25 -16.83 3.82
N ASP A 58 8.58 -17.34 4.84
CA ASP A 58 8.82 -16.94 6.24
C ASP A 58 8.66 -15.42 6.45
N TYR A 59 7.65 -14.86 5.80
CA TYR A 59 7.38 -13.43 5.86
C TYR A 59 7.16 -12.95 7.29
N VAL A 60 7.86 -11.88 7.66
CA VAL A 60 7.69 -11.18 8.94
C VAL A 60 7.19 -9.78 8.64
N PRO A 61 6.01 -9.38 9.13
CA PRO A 61 5.51 -8.03 8.88
C PRO A 61 6.37 -6.99 9.57
N PRO A 62 6.44 -5.76 9.01
CA PRO A 62 7.13 -4.67 9.68
C PRO A 62 6.42 -4.29 10.97
N THR A 63 7.16 -3.61 11.85
CA THR A 63 6.64 -3.12 13.12
C THR A 63 6.23 -1.66 12.98
N TRP A 64 5.07 -1.31 13.48
CA TRP A 64 4.65 0.08 13.53
C TRP A 64 4.32 0.51 14.96
N PRO A 65 4.90 1.63 15.43
CA PRO A 65 6.05 2.33 14.84
C PRO A 65 7.32 1.50 15.00
N GLY A 66 8.26 1.65 14.06
CA GLY A 66 9.53 0.91 14.19
C GLY A 66 10.26 0.68 12.87
N THR A 67 10.21 -0.56 12.37
CA THR A 67 11.11 -1.01 11.30
C THR A 67 10.67 -0.62 9.88
N SER A 68 9.48 -0.08 9.71
CA SER A 68 9.04 0.35 8.39
C SER A 68 9.74 1.64 8.00
N VAL A 69 10.43 1.64 6.85
CA VAL A 69 11.18 2.81 6.38
C VAL A 69 10.53 3.47 5.17
N VAL A 70 9.62 2.78 4.52
CA VAL A 70 8.86 3.31 3.38
C VAL A 70 7.40 2.91 3.59
N HIS A 71 6.51 3.86 3.43
CA HIS A 71 5.08 3.56 3.46
C HIS A 71 4.35 4.39 2.40
N LEU A 72 3.19 3.92 2.00
CA LEU A 72 2.36 4.64 1.05
C LEU A 72 1.53 5.68 1.80
N ASP A 73 1.38 6.85 1.19
CA ASP A 73 0.46 7.88 1.67
C ASP A 73 -0.64 8.03 0.63
N LEU A 74 -1.86 7.74 1.02
CA LEU A 74 -3.02 7.82 0.14
C LEU A 74 -3.77 9.11 0.45
N ALA A 75 -4.07 9.88 -0.58
CA ALA A 75 -4.88 11.07 -0.41
C ALA A 75 -6.31 10.65 -0.02
N ALA A 76 -6.83 11.24 1.04
CA ALA A 76 -8.20 11.01 1.45
C ALA A 76 -9.16 11.50 0.36
N GLY A 77 -10.32 10.86 0.26
CA GLY A 77 -11.39 11.36 -0.57
C GLY A 77 -12.01 12.63 0.03
N LEU A 78 -13.30 12.80 -0.15
CA LEU A 78 -14.01 13.97 0.38
C LEU A 78 -14.07 14.01 1.90
N ASP A 79 -13.94 12.85 2.53
CA ASP A 79 -14.10 12.69 3.98
C ASP A 79 -13.07 11.69 4.49
N LEU A 80 -12.21 12.16 5.38
CA LEU A 80 -11.14 11.33 5.94
C LEU A 80 -11.71 10.11 6.67
N GLU A 81 -12.73 10.31 7.51
CA GLU A 81 -13.32 9.21 8.29
C GLU A 81 -13.97 8.17 7.38
N ALA A 82 -14.66 8.61 6.33
CA ALA A 82 -15.27 7.71 5.36
C ALA A 82 -14.21 6.93 4.57
N SER A 83 -13.10 7.59 4.22
CA SER A 83 -11.99 6.94 3.52
C SER A 83 -11.35 5.86 4.38
N VAL A 84 -11.14 6.14 5.67
CA VAL A 84 -10.61 5.17 6.62
C VAL A 84 -11.57 3.99 6.79
N ALA A 85 -12.87 4.26 6.95
CA ALA A 85 -13.88 3.21 7.09
C ALA A 85 -13.92 2.29 5.86
N PHE A 86 -13.78 2.86 4.67
CA PHE A 86 -13.73 2.08 3.43
C PHE A 86 -12.50 1.16 3.39
N ALA A 87 -11.34 1.68 3.77
CA ALA A 87 -10.12 0.86 3.81
C ALA A 87 -10.24 -0.28 4.83
N VAL A 88 -10.80 -0.02 6.01
CA VAL A 88 -11.02 -1.04 7.04
C VAL A 88 -12.00 -2.10 6.54
N ALA A 89 -13.10 -1.69 5.92
CA ALA A 89 -14.08 -2.61 5.34
C ALA A 89 -13.46 -3.47 4.22
N SER A 90 -12.40 -2.97 3.59
CA SER A 90 -11.69 -3.67 2.51
C SER A 90 -10.58 -4.60 3.01
N GLY A 91 -10.26 -4.58 4.31
CA GLY A 91 -9.29 -5.50 4.90
C GLY A 91 -8.16 -4.86 5.69
N ALA A 92 -8.08 -3.53 5.75
CA ALA A 92 -7.08 -2.86 6.57
C ALA A 92 -7.46 -2.86 8.04
N LYS A 93 -6.47 -2.62 8.90
CA LYS A 93 -6.66 -2.40 10.33
C LYS A 93 -6.10 -1.04 10.69
N LYS A 94 -6.80 -0.30 11.54
CA LYS A 94 -6.23 0.92 12.12
C LYS A 94 -5.06 0.53 13.03
N ALA A 95 -3.93 1.21 12.88
CA ALA A 95 -2.82 1.03 13.80
C ALA A 95 -3.20 1.57 15.18
N ALA A 96 -2.67 0.93 16.24
CA ALA A 96 -2.93 1.38 17.60
C ALA A 96 -2.32 2.76 17.84
N TYR A 97 -1.11 3.00 17.33
CA TYR A 97 -0.44 4.28 17.49
C TYR A 97 -0.79 5.20 16.31
N GLN A 98 -1.39 6.36 16.63
CA GLN A 98 -1.78 7.39 15.65
C GLN A 98 -1.04 8.68 16.01
N PRO A 99 -0.05 9.08 15.19
CA PRO A 99 0.79 10.22 15.55
C PRO A 99 0.12 11.60 15.38
N ASP A 100 -0.89 11.72 14.53
CA ASP A 100 -1.44 13.03 14.17
C ASP A 100 -2.90 12.89 13.69
N PRO A 101 -3.81 13.81 14.10
CA PRO A 101 -5.22 13.72 13.68
C PRO A 101 -5.47 14.10 12.22
N ARG A 102 -4.48 14.65 11.51
CA ARG A 102 -4.65 15.06 10.11
C ARG A 102 -4.51 13.89 9.14
N TRP A 103 -4.00 12.75 9.62
CA TRP A 103 -3.95 11.51 8.84
C TRP A 103 -4.12 10.33 9.78
N TYR A 104 -4.49 9.20 9.19
CA TYR A 104 -4.57 7.93 9.93
C TYR A 104 -3.53 6.96 9.39
N VAL A 105 -2.91 6.23 10.30
CA VAL A 105 -2.05 5.09 9.96
C VAL A 105 -2.89 3.83 10.04
N LEU A 106 -2.83 3.04 8.97
CA LEU A 106 -3.49 1.74 8.89
C LEU A 106 -2.45 0.70 8.52
N LEU A 107 -2.79 -0.56 8.74
CA LEU A 107 -1.99 -1.70 8.32
C LEU A 107 -2.74 -2.43 7.22
N ASP A 108 -2.06 -2.73 6.12
CA ASP A 108 -2.66 -3.50 5.05
C ASP A 108 -2.73 -5.00 5.44
N PRO A 109 -3.31 -5.88 4.60
CA PRO A 109 -3.42 -7.29 4.96
C PRO A 109 -2.10 -8.03 5.21
N ALA A 110 -0.98 -7.49 4.74
CA ALA A 110 0.34 -8.04 5.02
C ALA A 110 1.02 -7.35 6.23
N GLY A 111 0.37 -6.37 6.82
CA GLY A 111 0.90 -5.64 7.98
C GLY A 111 1.76 -4.44 7.64
N HIS A 112 1.87 -4.05 6.38
CA HIS A 112 2.59 -2.82 6.03
C HIS A 112 1.79 -1.60 6.46
N PRO A 113 2.42 -0.65 7.15
CA PRO A 113 1.76 0.61 7.45
C PRO A 113 1.56 1.44 6.19
N PHE A 114 0.42 2.08 6.09
CA PHE A 114 0.14 3.10 5.09
C PHE A 114 -0.72 4.18 5.73
N CYS A 115 -0.70 5.37 5.14
CA CYS A 115 -1.44 6.50 5.68
C CYS A 115 -2.56 6.91 4.73
N ILE A 116 -3.66 7.37 5.30
CA ILE A 116 -4.67 8.12 4.56
C ILE A 116 -4.61 9.54 5.11
N THR A 117 -4.37 10.49 4.23
CA THR A 117 -4.04 11.86 4.63
C THR A 117 -4.87 12.90 3.88
N THR A 118 -5.15 14.00 4.57
CA THR A 118 -5.74 15.20 3.94
C THR A 118 -4.67 16.21 3.52
N MET A 119 -3.40 15.93 3.76
CA MET A 119 -2.32 16.90 3.58
C MET A 119 -1.74 16.92 2.17
N THR A 120 -2.03 15.91 1.37
CA THR A 120 -1.60 15.85 -0.04
C THR A 120 -2.82 15.80 -0.95
N PRO A 121 -2.75 16.47 -2.11
CA PRO A 121 -3.87 16.45 -3.05
C PRO A 121 -4.11 15.08 -3.70
#